data_0ce354bb4b6f0f29ee848503f5faee9f
#
_entry.id   0ce354bb4b6f0f29ee848503f5faee9f
#
_cell.length_a   1.000
_cell.length_b   1.000
_cell.length_c   1.000
_cell.angle_alpha   90.00
_cell.angle_beta   90.00
_cell.angle_gamma   90.00
#
_symmetry.space_group_name_H-M   'P 1'
#
loop_
_entity.id
_entity.type
_entity.pdbx_description
1 polymer ?
#
loop_
_entity_poly.entity_id
_entity_poly.type
_entity_poly.pdbx_seq_one_letter_code
_entity_poly.pdbx_strand_id
1 'polypeptide(L)'
;MLFRSLFEAAARMASVVAGASKEVEDKMAEYALCLGRAFQIIDDVLDYTGSKDNIGKNLGTDLREGKMTMPLIYALRHCPEEDAKIIRTAVSSNDPDLESVTRVILASGATDACIEAAKKEVFRGIDALNCLPTSAFKNSLIELLSLTVERDR
;
A
#
# COMPACT_ATOMS: atom_id res chain seq x y z
N MET A 1 -2.06 7.14 -7.37
CA MET A 1 -2.38 6.29 -8.53
C MET A 1 -1.22 6.07 -9.50
N LEU A 2 -0.22 6.95 -9.53
CA LEU A 2 0.90 6.89 -10.48
C LEU A 2 1.86 5.70 -10.24
N PHE A 3 2.18 5.40 -8.98
CA PHE A 3 3.17 4.36 -8.64
C PHE A 3 2.78 2.97 -9.14
N ARG A 4 1.53 2.56 -8.97
CA ARG A 4 1.03 1.25 -9.43
C ARG A 4 1.25 1.05 -10.94
N SER A 5 0.97 2.07 -11.75
CA SER A 5 1.14 2.02 -13.20
C SER A 5 2.62 2.00 -13.60
N LEU A 6 3.50 2.61 -12.81
CA LEU A 6 4.94 2.60 -13.04
C LEU A 6 5.52 1.20 -12.81
N PHE A 7 5.15 0.52 -11.73
CA PHE A 7 5.57 -0.86 -11.46
C PHE A 7 5.12 -1.80 -12.58
N GLU A 8 3.85 -1.71 -13.00
CA GLU A 8 3.33 -2.50 -14.11
C GLU A 8 4.09 -2.24 -15.42
N ALA A 9 4.29 -0.98 -15.78
CA ALA A 9 5.00 -0.61 -17.00
C ALA A 9 6.44 -1.14 -17.00
N ALA A 10 7.15 -1.03 -15.87
CA ALA A 10 8.51 -1.54 -15.74
C ALA A 10 8.58 -3.06 -15.95
N ALA A 11 7.66 -3.82 -15.34
CA ALA A 11 7.61 -5.27 -15.49
C ALA A 11 7.26 -5.69 -16.92
N ARG A 12 6.33 -5.02 -17.58
CA ARG A 12 6.00 -5.27 -18.99
C ARG A 12 7.18 -4.99 -19.91
N MET A 13 7.82 -3.83 -19.74
CA MET A 13 9.01 -3.48 -20.55
C MET A 13 10.13 -4.50 -20.37
N ALA A 14 10.42 -4.92 -19.13
CA ALA A 14 11.43 -5.94 -18.86
C ALA A 14 11.09 -7.28 -19.55
N SER A 15 9.82 -7.70 -19.49
CA SER A 15 9.36 -8.93 -20.13
C SER A 15 9.49 -8.88 -21.65
N VAL A 16 9.11 -7.74 -22.25
CA VAL A 16 9.23 -7.53 -23.71
C VAL A 16 10.70 -7.56 -24.15
N VAL A 17 11.57 -6.84 -23.44
CA VAL A 17 13.02 -6.80 -23.74
C VAL A 17 13.65 -8.19 -23.58
N ALA A 18 13.18 -8.99 -22.63
CA ALA A 18 13.64 -10.37 -22.43
C ALA A 18 13.08 -11.35 -23.47
N GLY A 19 12.22 -10.94 -24.39
CA GLY A 19 11.58 -11.83 -25.38
C GLY A 19 10.61 -12.83 -24.75
N ALA A 20 10.01 -12.50 -23.59
CA ALA A 20 9.07 -13.37 -22.90
C ALA A 20 7.78 -13.58 -23.71
N SER A 21 7.10 -14.71 -23.48
CA SER A 21 5.78 -14.94 -24.05
C SER A 21 4.76 -13.94 -23.48
N LYS A 22 3.67 -13.71 -24.19
CA LYS A 22 2.59 -12.82 -23.73
C LYS A 22 2.00 -13.26 -22.40
N GLU A 23 1.91 -14.54 -22.16
CA GLU A 23 1.46 -15.11 -20.88
C GLU A 23 2.39 -14.72 -19.72
N VAL A 24 3.70 -14.85 -19.91
CA VAL A 24 4.69 -14.44 -18.90
C VAL A 24 4.67 -12.93 -18.70
N GLU A 25 4.58 -12.13 -19.77
CA GLU A 25 4.43 -10.67 -19.67
C GLU A 25 3.22 -10.28 -18.82
N ASP A 26 2.05 -10.90 -19.05
CA ASP A 26 0.84 -10.57 -18.31
C ASP A 26 0.93 -10.99 -16.83
N LYS A 27 1.58 -12.13 -16.53
CA LYS A 27 1.84 -12.57 -15.16
C LYS A 27 2.84 -11.66 -14.43
N MET A 28 3.88 -11.20 -15.10
CA MET A 28 4.83 -10.22 -14.54
C MET A 28 4.17 -8.86 -14.29
N ALA A 29 3.27 -8.45 -15.16
CA ALA A 29 2.46 -7.25 -14.94
C ALA A 29 1.52 -7.41 -13.72
N GLU A 30 0.88 -8.58 -13.54
CA GLU A 30 0.08 -8.90 -12.36
C GLU A 30 0.91 -8.84 -11.08
N TYR A 31 2.10 -9.46 -11.06
CA TYR A 31 3.06 -9.36 -9.96
C TYR A 31 3.36 -7.92 -9.60
N ALA A 32 3.72 -7.10 -10.58
CA ALA A 32 4.10 -5.71 -10.36
C ALA A 32 2.92 -4.84 -9.88
N LEU A 33 1.71 -5.10 -10.36
CA LEU A 33 0.50 -4.46 -9.85
C LEU A 33 0.24 -4.80 -8.37
N CYS A 34 0.44 -6.07 -8.00
CA CYS A 34 0.29 -6.53 -6.62
C CYS A 34 1.34 -5.87 -5.71
N LEU A 35 2.61 -5.83 -6.14
CA LEU A 35 3.69 -5.16 -5.43
C LEU A 35 3.38 -3.67 -5.22
N GLY A 36 2.97 -2.97 -6.28
CA GLY A 36 2.64 -1.54 -6.21
C GLY A 36 1.43 -1.23 -5.32
N ARG A 37 0.43 -2.14 -5.27
CA ARG A 37 -0.72 -2.01 -4.38
C ARG A 37 -0.34 -2.25 -2.92
N ALA A 38 0.39 -3.32 -2.63
CA ALA A 38 0.86 -3.61 -1.28
C ALA A 38 1.73 -2.45 -0.75
N PHE A 39 2.65 -1.96 -1.58
CA PHE A 39 3.50 -0.81 -1.26
C PHE A 39 2.67 0.43 -0.90
N GLN A 40 1.68 0.79 -1.72
CA GLN A 40 0.86 1.98 -1.47
C GLN A 40 0.00 1.82 -0.21
N ILE A 41 -0.58 0.64 0.03
CA ILE A 41 -1.40 0.41 1.23
C ILE A 41 -0.54 0.57 2.50
N ILE A 42 0.67 0.03 2.51
CA ILE A 42 1.57 0.16 3.65
C ILE A 42 2.05 1.60 3.82
N ASP A 43 2.38 2.30 2.73
CA ASP A 43 2.76 3.72 2.76
C ASP A 43 1.63 4.58 3.36
N ASP A 44 0.37 4.34 2.95
CA ASP A 44 -0.82 5.00 3.51
C ASP A 44 -0.99 4.72 5.03
N VAL A 45 -0.68 3.51 5.50
CA VAL A 45 -0.72 3.16 6.93
C VAL A 45 0.38 3.89 7.70
N LEU A 46 1.59 3.88 7.16
CA LEU A 46 2.76 4.49 7.80
C LEU A 46 2.64 6.02 7.94
N ASP A 47 1.87 6.68 7.08
CA ASP A 47 1.59 8.12 7.20
C ASP A 47 0.85 8.47 8.51
N TYR A 48 0.18 7.50 9.15
CA TYR A 48 -0.50 7.66 10.44
C TYR A 48 0.20 6.98 11.61
N THR A 49 0.99 5.92 11.36
CA THR A 49 1.53 5.05 12.43
C THR A 49 3.06 5.08 12.52
N GLY A 50 3.74 5.63 11.56
CA GLY A 50 5.20 5.70 11.50
C GLY A 50 5.79 6.52 12.66
N SER A 51 6.99 6.15 13.12
CA SER A 51 7.71 6.95 14.09
C SER A 51 8.44 8.12 13.40
N LYS A 52 8.43 9.29 14.03
CA LYS A 52 9.13 10.48 13.52
C LYS A 52 10.63 10.25 13.31
N ASP A 53 11.22 9.35 14.10
CA ASP A 53 12.66 9.06 14.08
C ASP A 53 13.09 8.16 12.92
N ASN A 54 12.20 7.32 12.41
CA ASN A 54 12.52 6.31 11.39
C ASN A 54 12.28 6.77 9.95
N ILE A 55 11.40 7.74 9.70
CA ILE A 55 10.92 8.04 8.33
C ILE A 55 11.42 9.40 7.84
N GLY A 56 11.87 10.29 8.72
CA GLY A 56 12.30 11.65 8.32
C GLY A 56 11.19 12.49 7.66
N LYS A 57 9.94 11.98 7.63
CA LYS A 57 8.76 12.63 7.05
C LYS A 57 7.86 13.19 8.14
N ASN A 58 7.19 14.27 7.83
CA ASN A 58 6.09 14.76 8.64
C ASN A 58 4.89 13.81 8.48
N LEU A 59 4.48 13.14 9.56
CA LEU A 59 3.27 12.29 9.57
C LEU A 59 2.04 13.09 9.15
N GLY A 60 1.05 12.42 8.57
CA GLY A 60 -0.21 13.02 8.13
C GLY A 60 -0.09 13.91 6.90
N THR A 61 0.91 13.70 6.06
CA THR A 61 1.09 14.44 4.81
C THR A 61 -0.09 14.26 3.88
N ASP A 62 -0.56 13.02 3.71
CA ASP A 62 -1.70 12.71 2.84
C ASP A 62 -3.00 13.36 3.35
N LEU A 63 -3.19 13.40 4.67
CA LEU A 63 -4.34 14.10 5.26
C LEU A 63 -4.29 15.61 5.02
N ARG A 64 -3.12 16.25 5.18
CA ARG A 64 -2.95 17.69 4.89
C ARG A 64 -3.17 18.03 3.42
N GLU A 65 -2.89 17.10 2.53
CA GLU A 65 -3.15 17.23 1.09
C GLU A 65 -4.59 16.87 0.72
N GLY A 66 -5.45 16.56 1.70
CA GLY A 66 -6.86 16.19 1.48
C GLY A 66 -7.05 14.84 0.79
N LYS A 67 -6.04 13.98 0.80
CA LYS A 67 -6.11 12.66 0.18
C LYS A 67 -6.91 11.69 1.04
N MET A 68 -7.88 11.03 0.41
CA MET A 68 -8.66 9.95 1.01
C MET A 68 -7.92 8.61 0.86
N THR A 69 -7.06 8.31 1.84
CA THR A 69 -6.28 7.07 1.87
C THR A 69 -7.08 5.88 2.41
N MET A 70 -6.58 4.67 2.19
CA MET A 70 -7.30 3.46 2.58
C MET A 70 -7.63 3.39 4.09
N PRO A 71 -6.74 3.75 5.03
CA PRO A 71 -7.07 3.81 6.46
C PRO A 71 -8.23 4.74 6.77
N LEU A 72 -8.29 5.94 6.16
CA LEU A 72 -9.39 6.89 6.34
C LEU A 72 -10.71 6.35 5.82
N ILE A 73 -10.70 5.75 4.62
CA ILE A 73 -11.90 5.16 4.00
C ILE A 73 -12.44 4.01 4.85
N TYR A 74 -11.55 3.17 5.39
CA TYR A 74 -11.96 2.08 6.27
C TYR A 74 -12.54 2.61 7.57
N ALA A 75 -11.85 3.54 8.22
CA ALA A 75 -12.30 4.14 9.48
C ALA A 75 -13.69 4.79 9.32
N LEU A 76 -13.91 5.58 8.27
CA LEU A 76 -15.21 6.20 7.98
C LEU A 76 -16.37 5.22 7.83
N ARG A 77 -16.10 3.98 7.41
CA ARG A 77 -17.13 2.95 7.22
C ARG A 77 -17.43 2.14 8.49
N HIS A 78 -16.53 2.15 9.46
CA HIS A 78 -16.59 1.25 10.62
C HIS A 78 -16.60 1.97 11.96
N CYS A 79 -16.31 3.28 12.02
CA CYS A 79 -16.35 4.05 13.25
C CYS A 79 -17.76 4.61 13.55
N PRO A 80 -18.07 4.98 14.81
CA PRO A 80 -19.26 5.73 15.18
C PRO A 80 -19.36 7.07 14.42
N GLU A 81 -20.59 7.61 14.29
CA GLU A 81 -20.84 8.86 13.55
C GLU A 81 -20.10 10.07 14.16
N GLU A 82 -19.87 10.08 15.46
CA GLU A 82 -19.10 11.14 16.13
C GLU A 82 -17.65 11.15 15.66
N ASP A 83 -17.03 9.98 15.55
CA ASP A 83 -15.67 9.83 15.03
C ASP A 83 -15.60 10.08 13.51
N ALA A 84 -16.61 9.68 12.76
CA ALA A 84 -16.70 9.98 11.33
C ALA A 84 -16.74 11.50 11.05
N LYS A 85 -17.36 12.28 11.92
CA LYS A 85 -17.35 13.76 11.83
C LYS A 85 -15.94 14.33 11.98
N ILE A 86 -15.12 13.76 12.90
CA ILE A 86 -13.72 14.18 13.09
C ILE A 86 -12.97 14.01 11.77
N ILE A 87 -13.07 12.82 11.13
CA ILE A 87 -12.38 12.56 9.85
C ILE A 87 -12.87 13.51 8.76
N ARG A 88 -14.19 13.67 8.59
CA ARG A 88 -14.77 14.55 7.54
C ARG A 88 -14.31 16.01 7.71
N THR A 89 -14.27 16.50 8.94
CA THR A 89 -13.79 17.86 9.26
C THR A 89 -12.31 17.99 8.93
N ALA A 90 -11.50 17.01 9.32
CA ALA A 90 -10.06 17.02 9.09
C ALA A 90 -9.71 17.02 7.59
N VAL A 91 -10.37 16.19 6.78
CA VAL A 91 -10.15 16.13 5.32
C VAL A 91 -10.48 17.45 4.61
N SER A 92 -11.42 18.23 5.18
CA SER A 92 -11.82 19.53 4.62
C SER A 92 -11.05 20.72 5.21
N SER A 93 -10.13 20.46 6.16
CA SER A 93 -9.38 21.49 6.87
C SER A 93 -8.03 21.75 6.23
N ASN A 94 -7.60 23.01 6.22
CA ASN A 94 -6.22 23.39 5.85
C ASN A 94 -5.20 23.06 6.98
N ASP A 95 -5.68 22.86 8.21
CA ASP A 95 -4.87 22.48 9.36
C ASP A 95 -5.60 21.36 10.13
N PRO A 96 -5.49 20.10 9.67
CA PRO A 96 -6.20 18.99 10.26
C PRO A 96 -5.60 18.57 11.60
N ASP A 97 -6.48 18.24 12.57
CA ASP A 97 -6.09 17.59 13.82
C ASP A 97 -5.67 16.13 13.56
N LEU A 98 -4.39 15.94 13.26
CA LEU A 98 -3.81 14.64 12.97
C LEU A 98 -3.93 13.68 14.16
N GLU A 99 -3.80 14.16 15.40
CA GLU A 99 -3.85 13.34 16.60
C GLU A 99 -5.23 12.69 16.76
N SER A 100 -6.28 13.48 16.65
CA SER A 100 -7.66 12.99 16.72
C SER A 100 -7.98 12.02 15.60
N VAL A 101 -7.54 12.29 14.38
CA VAL A 101 -7.73 11.38 13.22
C VAL A 101 -6.98 10.06 13.41
N THR A 102 -5.72 10.11 13.84
CA THR A 102 -4.91 8.90 14.11
C THR A 102 -5.57 8.04 15.19
N ARG A 103 -6.06 8.65 16.27
CA ARG A 103 -6.80 7.93 17.32
C ARG A 103 -8.01 7.18 16.74
N VAL A 104 -8.80 7.81 15.87
CA VAL A 104 -9.96 7.19 15.25
C VAL A 104 -9.54 6.04 14.33
N ILE A 105 -8.50 6.22 13.52
CA ILE A 105 -7.96 5.17 12.64
C ILE A 105 -7.55 3.95 13.45
N LEU A 106 -6.81 4.14 14.54
CA LEU A 106 -6.36 3.04 15.40
C LEU A 106 -7.54 2.35 16.09
N ALA A 107 -8.47 3.12 16.65
CA ALA A 107 -9.64 2.57 17.35
C ALA A 107 -10.60 1.80 16.43
N SER A 108 -10.69 2.16 15.15
CA SER A 108 -11.55 1.49 14.16
C SER A 108 -10.99 0.15 13.65
N GLY A 109 -9.74 -0.22 13.97
CA GLY A 109 -9.05 -1.38 13.40
C GLY A 109 -8.62 -1.20 11.94
N ALA A 110 -8.63 0.03 11.42
CA ALA A 110 -8.30 0.34 10.04
C ALA A 110 -6.87 -0.08 9.67
N THR A 111 -5.93 0.08 10.61
CA THR A 111 -4.52 -0.31 10.42
C THR A 111 -4.40 -1.80 10.12
N ASP A 112 -4.98 -2.65 10.98
CA ASP A 112 -4.90 -4.10 10.82
C ASP A 112 -5.60 -4.56 9.54
N ALA A 113 -6.76 -3.98 9.23
CA ALA A 113 -7.50 -4.29 8.01
C ALA A 113 -6.70 -3.92 6.74
N CYS A 114 -5.99 -2.79 6.74
CA CYS A 114 -5.12 -2.37 5.64
C CYS A 114 -3.90 -3.30 5.50
N ILE A 115 -3.25 -3.68 6.60
CA ILE A 115 -2.13 -4.63 6.59
C ILE A 115 -2.58 -5.99 6.03
N GLU A 116 -3.73 -6.49 6.44
CA GLU A 116 -4.28 -7.74 5.89
C GLU A 116 -4.63 -7.62 4.40
N ALA A 117 -5.09 -6.47 3.94
CA ALA A 117 -5.30 -6.21 2.52
C ALA A 117 -3.98 -6.21 1.72
N ALA A 118 -2.92 -5.60 2.27
CA ALA A 118 -1.59 -5.62 1.67
C ALA A 118 -1.02 -7.05 1.59
N LYS A 119 -1.17 -7.86 2.64
CA LYS A 119 -0.76 -9.28 2.64
C LYS A 119 -1.47 -10.08 1.55
N LYS A 120 -2.76 -9.84 1.33
CA LYS A 120 -3.51 -10.49 0.22
C LYS A 120 -2.92 -10.14 -1.14
N GLU A 121 -2.51 -8.90 -1.37
CA GLU A 121 -1.82 -8.53 -2.60
C GLU A 121 -0.45 -9.22 -2.69
N VAL A 122 0.30 -9.36 -1.60
CA VAL A 122 1.56 -10.13 -1.58
C VAL A 122 1.35 -11.57 -2.01
N PHE A 123 0.35 -12.28 -1.44
CA PHE A 123 0.06 -13.66 -1.84
C PHE A 123 -0.31 -13.78 -3.32
N ARG A 124 -1.13 -12.86 -3.84
CA ARG A 124 -1.47 -12.82 -5.27
C ARG A 124 -0.25 -12.58 -6.16
N GLY A 125 0.64 -11.68 -5.73
CA GLY A 125 1.89 -11.41 -6.44
C GLY A 125 2.83 -12.62 -6.46
N ILE A 126 2.94 -13.36 -5.35
CA ILE A 126 3.71 -14.61 -5.28
C ILE A 126 3.12 -15.66 -6.24
N ASP A 127 1.79 -15.79 -6.28
CA ASP A 127 1.12 -16.73 -7.18
C ASP A 127 1.38 -16.38 -8.66
N ALA A 128 1.38 -15.10 -9.01
CA ALA A 128 1.70 -14.65 -10.35
C ALA A 128 3.11 -15.07 -10.80
N LEU A 129 4.08 -15.18 -9.88
CA LEU A 129 5.45 -15.63 -10.18
C LEU A 129 5.56 -17.14 -10.49
N ASN A 130 4.48 -17.92 -10.38
CA ASN A 130 4.50 -19.35 -10.74
C ASN A 130 4.75 -19.60 -12.22
N CYS A 131 4.60 -18.58 -13.07
CA CYS A 131 4.98 -18.62 -14.49
C CYS A 131 6.51 -18.71 -14.71
N LEU A 132 7.32 -18.39 -13.69
CA LEU A 132 8.78 -18.40 -13.79
C LEU A 132 9.37 -19.69 -13.22
N PRO A 133 10.47 -20.19 -13.82
CA PRO A 133 11.21 -21.31 -13.25
C PRO A 133 11.84 -20.92 -11.92
N THR A 134 12.09 -21.93 -11.08
CA THR A 134 12.80 -21.73 -9.80
C THR A 134 14.21 -21.19 -10.06
N SER A 135 14.54 -20.08 -9.43
CA SER A 135 15.84 -19.41 -9.57
C SER A 135 16.08 -18.45 -8.39
N ALA A 136 17.33 -18.04 -8.20
CA ALA A 136 17.66 -16.99 -7.22
C ALA A 136 16.92 -15.68 -7.52
N PHE A 137 16.74 -15.34 -8.79
CA PHE A 137 16.00 -14.13 -9.20
C PHE A 137 14.52 -14.20 -8.83
N LYS A 138 13.86 -15.35 -9.04
CA LYS A 138 12.47 -15.55 -8.58
C LYS A 138 12.36 -15.41 -7.06
N ASN A 139 13.31 -15.96 -6.32
CA ASN A 139 13.34 -15.84 -4.86
C ASN A 139 13.49 -14.36 -4.42
N SER A 140 14.35 -13.58 -5.08
CA SER A 140 14.49 -12.15 -4.82
C SER A 140 13.20 -11.36 -5.10
N LEU A 141 12.43 -11.72 -6.14
CA LEU A 141 11.13 -11.11 -6.41
C LEU A 141 10.10 -11.43 -5.33
N ILE A 142 10.11 -12.66 -4.79
CA ILE A 142 9.26 -13.07 -3.66
C ILE A 142 9.64 -12.29 -2.40
N GLU A 143 10.94 -12.21 -2.12
CA GLU A 143 11.47 -11.47 -0.97
C GLU A 143 11.09 -9.99 -1.01
N LEU A 144 11.14 -9.36 -2.18
CA LEU A 144 10.74 -7.96 -2.37
C LEU A 144 9.27 -7.72 -1.99
N LEU A 145 8.37 -8.64 -2.34
CA LEU A 145 6.97 -8.59 -1.91
C LEU A 145 6.85 -8.69 -0.39
N SER A 146 7.55 -9.63 0.22
CA SER A 146 7.50 -9.85 1.68
C SER A 146 8.01 -8.63 2.44
N LEU A 147 9.16 -8.09 2.04
CA LEU A 147 9.75 -6.88 2.62
C LEU A 147 8.81 -5.66 2.53
N THR A 148 7.95 -5.60 1.53
CA THR A 148 7.00 -4.49 1.38
C THR A 148 6.03 -4.39 2.56
N VAL A 149 5.62 -5.53 3.15
CA VAL A 149 4.69 -5.58 4.29
C VAL A 149 5.42 -5.59 5.64
N GLU A 150 6.70 -5.95 5.64
CA GLU A 150 7.54 -6.00 6.85
C GLU A 150 8.20 -4.64 7.18
N ARG A 151 8.04 -3.65 6.30
CA ARG A 151 8.59 -2.30 6.51
C ARG A 151 8.06 -1.71 7.80
N ASP A 152 9.00 -1.29 8.66
CA ASP A 152 8.76 -0.53 9.90
C ASP A 152 7.93 -1.26 10.99
N ARG A 153 8.26 -2.53 11.22
CA ARG A 153 7.98 -3.19 12.49
C ARG A 153 9.17 -3.16 13.41
#